data_f7bed259f3172ff878096be366ea39e9
#
_entry.id   f7bed259f3172ff878096be366ea39e9
#
_cell.length_a   1.000
_cell.length_b   1.000
_cell.length_c   1.000
_cell.angle_alpha   90.00
_cell.angle_beta   90.00
_cell.angle_gamma   90.00
#
_symmetry.space_group_name_H-M   'P 1'
#
loop_
_entity.id
_entity.type
_entity.pdbx_description
1 polymer ?
#
loop_
_entity_poly.entity_id
_entity_poly.type
_entity_poly.pdbx_seq_one_letter_code
_entity_poly.pdbx_strand_id
1 'polypeptide(L)'
;MIELFEQNIRTNDRQSSKGNQLKWENEGIWYKADYTGYEGLAEYLISHLLKKSTLTEKEFVSYDLEEIKYGSVIYKGAKSKDFLHDDWQIITLERLFQNFFGESLYKTLYRIPEHEERLRFLVQQVERI
;
A
#
# COMPACT_ATOMS: atom_id res chain seq x y z
N MET A 1 3.40 2.27 -21.25
CA MET A 1 3.40 3.66 -20.71
C MET A 1 1.99 4.22 -20.80
N ILE A 2 1.52 4.85 -19.74
CA ILE A 2 0.25 5.54 -19.70
C ILE A 2 0.47 7.04 -19.54
N GLU A 3 -0.33 7.87 -20.21
CA GLU A 3 -0.36 9.31 -19.99
C GLU A 3 -1.51 9.67 -19.07
N LEU A 4 -1.20 10.37 -17.98
CA LEU A 4 -2.16 10.79 -16.96
C LEU A 4 -2.17 12.32 -16.85
N PHE A 5 -3.29 12.86 -16.42
CA PHE A 5 -3.56 14.28 -16.39
C PHE A 5 -3.92 14.74 -14.97
N GLU A 6 -3.97 16.05 -14.78
CA GLU A 6 -4.27 16.65 -13.48
C GLU A 6 -5.60 16.16 -12.89
N GLN A 7 -6.61 15.95 -13.72
CA GLN A 7 -7.92 15.42 -13.30
C GLN A 7 -7.85 14.01 -12.70
N ASN A 8 -6.78 13.26 -12.97
CA ASN A 8 -6.57 11.91 -12.45
C ASN A 8 -5.88 11.90 -11.09
N ILE A 9 -5.34 13.03 -10.62
CA ILE A 9 -4.59 13.10 -9.35
C ILE A 9 -5.50 12.77 -8.18
N ARG A 10 -5.01 11.90 -7.28
CA ARG A 10 -5.69 11.45 -6.07
C ARG A 10 -4.76 11.43 -4.84
N THR A 11 -3.91 12.43 -4.72
CA THR A 11 -2.93 12.49 -3.62
C THR A 11 -3.56 12.59 -2.24
N ASN A 12 -4.77 13.15 -2.13
CA ASN A 12 -5.48 13.38 -0.86
C ASN A 12 -6.65 12.43 -0.62
N ASP A 13 -7.07 11.68 -1.64
CA ASP A 13 -8.18 10.74 -1.53
C ASP A 13 -7.65 9.37 -1.11
N ARG A 14 -8.31 8.73 -0.14
CA ARG A 14 -7.95 7.39 0.34
C ARG A 14 -6.49 7.28 0.79
N GLN A 15 -6.11 8.10 1.74
CA GLN A 15 -4.75 8.16 2.29
C GLN A 15 -4.27 6.78 2.77
N SER A 16 -3.27 6.25 2.10
CA SER A 16 -2.34 5.36 2.76
C SER A 16 -1.42 6.19 3.67
N SER A 17 -1.10 5.68 4.81
CA SER A 17 -0.52 6.37 5.96
C SER A 17 0.84 7.04 5.77
N LYS A 18 1.47 6.96 4.60
CA LYS A 18 2.78 7.57 4.32
C LYS A 18 2.88 7.88 2.83
N GLY A 19 2.44 9.04 2.42
CA GLY A 19 2.49 9.19 1.03
C GLY A 19 2.82 10.54 0.45
N ASN A 20 4.10 10.77 0.29
CA ASN A 20 4.59 11.77 -0.65
C ASN A 20 4.64 11.27 -2.10
N GLN A 21 4.17 10.04 -2.35
CA GLN A 21 4.08 9.52 -3.71
C GLN A 21 2.94 10.18 -4.46
N LEU A 22 3.20 10.58 -5.70
CA LEU A 22 2.16 10.98 -6.62
C LEU A 22 1.29 9.76 -6.95
N LYS A 23 -0.01 9.97 -6.89
CA LYS A 23 -1.03 8.94 -7.15
C LYS A 23 -2.07 9.48 -8.09
N TRP A 24 -2.48 8.64 -9.01
CA TRP A 24 -3.57 8.92 -9.95
C TRP A 24 -4.54 7.76 -9.95
N GLU A 25 -5.77 8.06 -10.29
CA GLU A 25 -6.79 7.06 -10.59
C GLU A 25 -7.36 7.33 -11.98
N ASN A 26 -7.47 6.30 -12.77
CA ASN A 26 -8.09 6.37 -14.08
C ASN A 26 -8.82 5.06 -14.38
N GLU A 27 -10.13 5.17 -14.60
CA GLU A 27 -10.99 4.04 -14.96
C GLU A 27 -10.88 2.83 -14.00
N GLY A 28 -10.82 3.09 -12.69
CA GLY A 28 -10.74 2.05 -11.67
C GLY A 28 -9.35 1.44 -11.48
N ILE A 29 -8.33 2.04 -12.08
CA ILE A 29 -6.94 1.63 -11.90
C ILE A 29 -6.18 2.74 -11.17
N TRP A 30 -5.50 2.36 -10.10
CA TRP A 30 -4.61 3.22 -9.34
C TRP A 30 -3.19 3.13 -9.87
N TYR A 31 -2.55 4.28 -10.00
CA TYR A 31 -1.16 4.44 -10.42
C TYR A 31 -0.39 5.18 -9.33
N LYS A 32 0.78 4.69 -9.01
CA LYS A 32 1.68 5.32 -8.05
C LYS A 32 3.04 5.52 -8.69
N ALA A 33 3.57 6.74 -8.63
CA ALA A 33 4.94 7.00 -9.05
C ALA A 33 5.93 6.60 -7.95
N ASP A 34 7.07 6.07 -8.34
CA ASP A 34 8.18 5.85 -7.42
C ASP A 34 8.72 7.18 -6.90
N TYR A 35 9.00 7.25 -5.61
CA TYR A 35 9.66 8.38 -4.98
C TYR A 35 11.17 8.16 -4.88
N THR A 36 11.58 6.98 -4.44
CA THR A 36 12.99 6.58 -4.33
C THR A 36 13.47 5.72 -5.50
N GLY A 37 12.57 5.29 -6.38
CA GLY A 37 12.86 4.62 -7.64
C GLY A 37 12.71 3.10 -7.63
N TYR A 38 12.24 2.50 -6.55
CA TYR A 38 12.09 1.04 -6.44
C TYR A 38 10.83 0.57 -5.69
N GLU A 39 9.98 1.47 -5.26
CA GLU A 39 8.75 1.12 -4.54
C GLU A 39 7.83 0.26 -5.40
N GLY A 40 7.66 0.63 -6.66
CA GLY A 40 6.86 -0.14 -7.61
C GLY A 40 7.41 -1.53 -7.86
N LEU A 41 8.74 -1.66 -7.94
CA LEU A 41 9.38 -2.97 -8.08
C LEU A 41 9.15 -3.85 -6.84
N ALA A 42 9.22 -3.28 -5.64
CA ALA A 42 8.94 -4.01 -4.40
C ALA A 42 7.49 -4.50 -4.34
N GLU A 43 6.52 -3.63 -4.64
CA GLU A 43 5.09 -3.98 -4.71
C GLU A 43 4.83 -5.08 -5.75
N TYR A 44 5.45 -4.98 -6.93
CA TYR A 44 5.37 -5.98 -7.99
C TYR A 44 5.90 -7.34 -7.53
N LEU A 45 7.14 -7.38 -7.01
CA LEU A 45 7.77 -8.63 -6.58
C LEU A 45 6.98 -9.31 -5.46
N ILE A 46 6.57 -8.57 -4.44
CA ILE A 46 5.80 -9.12 -3.31
C ILE A 46 4.46 -9.67 -3.79
N SER A 47 3.72 -8.92 -4.59
CA SER A 47 2.41 -9.37 -5.08
C SER A 47 2.53 -10.59 -5.99
N HIS A 48 3.59 -10.70 -6.79
CA HIS A 48 3.83 -11.86 -7.65
C HIS A 48 4.31 -13.09 -6.87
N LEU A 49 5.02 -12.91 -5.75
CA LEU A 49 5.31 -13.99 -4.82
C LEU A 49 4.03 -14.51 -4.15
N LEU A 50 3.13 -13.61 -3.74
CA LEU A 50 1.85 -13.98 -3.15
C LEU A 50 0.96 -14.79 -4.10
N LYS A 51 1.04 -14.55 -5.43
CA LYS A 51 0.37 -15.40 -6.44
C LYS A 51 0.82 -16.85 -6.44
N LYS A 52 2.01 -17.14 -5.92
CA LYS A 52 2.54 -18.51 -5.78
C LYS A 52 2.25 -19.14 -4.43
N SER A 53 1.59 -18.42 -3.54
CA SER A 53 1.17 -18.89 -2.23
C SER A 53 -0.21 -19.57 -2.30
N THR A 54 -0.72 -19.98 -1.15
CA THR A 54 -2.09 -20.49 -0.99
C THR A 54 -3.17 -19.41 -0.99
N LEU A 55 -2.77 -18.12 -1.01
CA LEU A 55 -3.70 -17.00 -1.04
C LEU A 55 -4.37 -16.88 -2.41
N THR A 56 -5.65 -16.54 -2.40
CA THR A 56 -6.42 -16.23 -3.60
C THR A 56 -6.24 -14.76 -4.00
N GLU A 57 -6.55 -14.43 -5.24
CA GLU A 57 -6.46 -13.05 -5.74
C GLU A 57 -7.38 -12.04 -5.01
N LYS A 58 -8.31 -12.52 -4.22
CA LYS A 58 -9.18 -11.68 -3.38
C LYS A 58 -8.56 -11.29 -2.05
N GLU A 59 -7.48 -11.95 -1.66
CA GLU A 59 -6.84 -11.79 -0.34
C GLU A 59 -5.63 -10.88 -0.36
N PHE A 60 -5.18 -10.44 -1.54
CA PHE A 60 -4.08 -9.49 -1.68
C PHE A 60 -4.26 -8.60 -2.92
N VAL A 61 -3.56 -7.48 -2.93
CA VAL A 61 -3.54 -6.56 -4.07
C VAL A 61 -2.42 -6.94 -5.02
N SER A 62 -2.75 -7.17 -6.29
CA SER A 62 -1.77 -7.43 -7.34
C SER A 62 -1.29 -6.13 -7.95
N TYR A 63 0.01 -5.99 -8.08
CA TYR A 63 0.66 -4.83 -8.70
C TYR A 63 1.39 -5.24 -9.96
N ASP A 64 1.31 -4.38 -10.98
CA ASP A 64 2.12 -4.46 -12.19
C ASP A 64 2.97 -3.19 -12.32
N LEU A 65 4.13 -3.32 -12.95
CA LEU A 65 4.98 -2.18 -13.25
C LEU A 65 4.35 -1.31 -14.34
N GLU A 66 4.53 0.00 -14.23
CA GLU A 66 4.06 0.94 -15.24
C GLU A 66 5.00 2.14 -15.37
N GLU A 67 5.11 2.65 -16.57
CA GLU A 67 5.68 3.97 -16.84
C GLU A 67 4.53 4.98 -16.96
N ILE A 68 4.60 6.05 -16.19
CA ILE A 68 3.56 7.06 -16.08
C ILE A 68 4.08 8.38 -16.61
N LYS A 69 3.51 8.82 -17.72
CA LYS A 69 3.78 10.16 -18.26
C LYS A 69 2.80 11.15 -17.64
N TYR A 70 3.33 12.14 -16.95
CA TYR A 70 2.57 13.24 -16.39
C TYR A 70 3.24 14.57 -16.75
N GLY A 71 2.57 15.36 -17.57
CA GLY A 71 3.18 16.55 -18.18
C GLY A 71 4.38 16.17 -19.05
N SER A 72 5.53 16.76 -18.76
CA SER A 72 6.79 16.49 -19.46
C SER A 72 7.66 15.42 -18.80
N VAL A 73 7.20 14.84 -17.69
CA VAL A 73 7.98 13.89 -16.88
C VAL A 73 7.44 12.48 -17.06
N ILE A 74 8.35 11.52 -17.20
CA ILE A 74 8.04 10.09 -17.19
C ILE A 74 8.52 9.51 -15.87
N TYR A 75 7.58 8.99 -15.08
CA TYR A 75 7.83 8.32 -13.82
C TYR A 75 7.82 6.81 -14.00
N LYS A 76 8.69 6.13 -13.29
CA LYS A 76 8.52 4.69 -13.01
C LYS A 76 7.57 4.52 -11.85
N GLY A 77 6.86 3.41 -11.82
CA GLY A 77 5.94 3.15 -10.75
C GLY A 77 5.18 1.83 -10.91
N ALA A 78 4.07 1.74 -10.22
CA ALA A 78 3.21 0.57 -10.25
C ALA A 78 1.75 0.96 -10.43
N LYS A 79 0.97 -0.01 -10.91
CA LYS A 79 -0.47 0.09 -11.03
C LYS A 79 -1.17 -1.09 -10.35
N SER A 80 -2.37 -0.85 -9.85
CA SER A 80 -3.25 -1.87 -9.30
C SER A 80 -4.70 -1.52 -9.57
N LYS A 81 -5.56 -2.53 -9.63
CA LYS A 81 -7.02 -2.30 -9.67
C LYS A 81 -7.48 -1.71 -8.34
N ASP A 82 -8.49 -0.87 -8.38
CA ASP A 82 -9.17 -0.43 -7.16
C ASP A 82 -9.85 -1.66 -6.51
N PHE A 83 -9.47 -1.93 -5.27
CA PHE A 83 -9.98 -3.07 -4.50
C PHE A 83 -11.02 -2.67 -3.45
N LEU A 84 -11.27 -1.37 -3.30
CA LEU A 84 -12.24 -0.88 -2.32
C LEU A 84 -13.63 -0.85 -2.93
N HIS A 85 -14.57 -1.48 -2.24
CA HIS A 85 -16.00 -1.28 -2.47
C HIS A 85 -16.42 0.08 -1.91
N ASP A 86 -17.54 0.63 -2.40
CA ASP A 86 -18.01 1.97 -2.04
C ASP A 86 -18.26 2.18 -0.55
N ASP A 87 -18.59 1.12 0.17
CA ASP A 87 -18.85 1.11 1.62
C ASP A 87 -17.63 0.73 2.46
N TRP A 88 -16.48 0.49 1.85
CA TRP A 88 -15.25 0.11 2.52
C TRP A 88 -14.34 1.31 2.75
N GLN A 89 -13.61 1.28 3.86
CA GLN A 89 -12.58 2.26 4.18
C GLN A 89 -11.27 1.56 4.52
N ILE A 90 -10.17 2.22 4.17
CA ILE A 90 -8.84 1.77 4.59
C ILE A 90 -8.55 2.36 5.97
N ILE A 91 -8.20 1.48 6.91
CA ILE A 91 -7.64 1.88 8.21
C ILE A 91 -6.25 1.27 8.35
N THR A 92 -5.30 2.04 8.85
CA THR A 92 -3.97 1.50 9.14
C THR A 92 -4.00 0.58 10.36
N LEU A 93 -3.13 -0.42 10.38
CA LEU A 93 -3.00 -1.30 11.54
C LEU A 93 -2.64 -0.52 12.81
N GLU A 94 -1.80 0.51 12.69
CA GLU A 94 -1.48 1.43 13.80
C GLU A 94 -2.75 2.06 14.40
N ARG A 95 -3.60 2.61 13.56
CA ARG A 95 -4.85 3.25 14.02
C ARG A 95 -5.82 2.24 14.61
N LEU A 96 -5.91 1.07 14.00
CA LEU A 96 -6.76 0.00 14.50
C LEU A 96 -6.28 -0.48 15.87
N PHE A 97 -4.99 -0.71 16.03
CA PHE A 97 -4.38 -1.10 17.31
C PHE A 97 -4.60 -0.03 18.38
N GLN A 98 -4.42 1.23 18.02
CA GLN A 98 -4.64 2.36 18.92
C GLN A 98 -6.10 2.45 19.38
N ASN A 99 -7.05 2.19 18.50
CA ASN A 99 -8.46 2.16 18.83
C ASN A 99 -8.82 1.02 19.80
N PHE A 100 -8.20 -0.16 19.64
CA PHE A 100 -8.47 -1.33 20.47
C PHE A 100 -7.75 -1.31 21.82
N PHE A 101 -6.52 -0.85 21.84
CA PHE A 101 -5.64 -0.97 23.02
C PHE A 101 -5.25 0.36 23.67
N GLY A 102 -5.58 1.50 23.04
CA GLY A 102 -5.22 2.82 23.57
C GLY A 102 -3.73 3.17 23.48
N GLU A 103 -2.94 2.35 22.79
CA GLU A 103 -1.48 2.48 22.67
C GLU A 103 -1.05 2.53 21.20
N SER A 104 0.12 3.14 20.94
CA SER A 104 0.74 3.10 19.62
C SER A 104 1.40 1.74 19.39
N LEU A 105 1.00 1.04 18.32
CA LEU A 105 1.65 -0.20 17.88
C LEU A 105 3.13 0.04 17.56
N TYR A 106 3.42 1.11 16.87
CA TYR A 106 4.78 1.49 16.49
C TYR A 106 5.69 1.67 17.72
N LYS A 107 5.24 2.43 18.72
CA LYS A 107 5.99 2.62 19.97
C LYS A 107 6.18 1.32 20.74
N THR A 108 5.16 0.47 20.76
CA THR A 108 5.20 -0.83 21.42
C THR A 108 6.23 -1.74 20.75
N LEU A 109 6.23 -1.80 19.42
CA LEU A 109 7.21 -2.59 18.65
C LEU A 109 8.64 -2.09 18.86
N TYR A 110 8.85 -0.79 18.96
CA TYR A 110 10.19 -0.24 19.21
C TYR A 110 10.79 -0.62 20.56
N ARG A 111 9.96 -0.91 21.54
CA ARG A 111 10.40 -1.36 22.88
C ARG A 111 10.89 -2.80 22.89
N ILE A 112 10.55 -3.58 21.87
CA ILE A 112 11.00 -4.98 21.74
C ILE A 112 12.32 -4.97 20.96
N PRO A 113 13.45 -5.38 21.58
CA PRO A 113 14.76 -5.26 20.94
C PRO A 113 14.96 -6.26 19.78
N GLU A 114 14.44 -7.47 19.92
CA GLU A 114 14.66 -8.56 18.96
C GLU A 114 13.66 -8.49 17.78
N HIS A 115 14.17 -8.55 16.55
CA HIS A 115 13.33 -8.48 15.34
C HIS A 115 12.34 -9.63 15.25
N GLU A 116 12.76 -10.84 15.58
CA GLU A 116 11.88 -12.02 15.55
C GLU A 116 10.74 -11.89 16.57
N GLU A 117 11.03 -11.37 17.75
CA GLU A 117 10.01 -11.12 18.77
C GLU A 117 9.04 -10.02 18.35
N ARG A 118 9.50 -8.98 17.65
CA ARG A 118 8.64 -7.95 17.06
C ARG A 118 7.65 -8.54 16.07
N LEU A 119 8.14 -9.40 15.17
CA LEU A 119 7.28 -10.08 14.19
C LEU A 119 6.25 -10.96 14.88
N ARG A 120 6.67 -11.76 15.87
CA ARG A 120 5.77 -12.63 16.65
C ARG A 120 4.70 -11.83 17.37
N PHE A 121 5.09 -10.74 18.02
CA PHE A 121 4.16 -9.82 18.66
C PHE A 121 3.15 -9.26 17.68
N LEU A 122 3.61 -8.77 16.51
CA LEU A 122 2.75 -8.20 15.48
C LEU A 122 1.71 -9.21 15.00
N VAL A 123 2.13 -10.44 14.70
CA VAL A 123 1.23 -11.53 14.27
C VAL A 123 0.17 -11.79 15.33
N GLN A 124 0.56 -11.90 16.61
CA GLN A 124 -0.38 -12.09 17.71
C GLN A 124 -1.40 -10.96 17.84
N GLN A 125 -1.00 -9.70 17.59
CA GLN A 125 -1.95 -8.60 17.67
C GLN A 125 -2.95 -8.63 16.50
N VAL A 126 -2.51 -8.98 15.31
CA VAL A 126 -3.39 -9.15 14.14
C VAL A 126 -4.42 -10.25 14.39
N GLU A 127 -4.03 -11.36 15.00
CA GLU A 127 -4.93 -12.45 15.36
C GLU A 127 -5.94 -12.07 16.45
N ARG A 128 -5.60 -11.11 17.34
CA ARG A 128 -6.48 -10.63 18.41
C ARG A 128 -7.49 -9.57 17.95
N ILE A 129 -7.19 -8.87 16.90
CA ILE A 129 -8.05 -7.86 16.30
C ILE A 129 -9.03 -8.54 15.33
#